data_8e7f12d08b6539fb3256c703583f8045
#
_entry.id   8e7f12d08b6539fb3256c703583f8045
#
_cell.length_a   1.000
_cell.length_b   1.000
_cell.length_c   1.000
_cell.angle_alpha   90.00
_cell.angle_beta   90.00
_cell.angle_gamma   90.00
#
_symmetry.space_group_name_H-M   'P 1'
#
loop_
_entity.id
_entity.type
_entity.pdbx_description
1 polymer ?
#
loop_
_entity_poly.entity_id
_entity_poly.type
_entity_poly.pdbx_seq_one_letter_code
_entity_poly.pdbx_strand_id
1 'polypeptide(L)'
;MYKLYNTAKEFTTDFKQTLEKAIPDIKKTQLNIIPYIILSMILSESCVPLDMAKVLKDEFSSIQIDSVIKRIRRFFSNKLFNPYIFYQKLIMYILNSFHPKHEDKTLYITFDHMFSKSNYTV
;
A
#
# COMPACT_ATOMS: atom_id res chain seq x y z
N MET A 1 12.21 -8.07 -13.69
CA MET A 1 11.49 -9.28 -13.25
C MET A 1 10.69 -9.00 -12.01
N TYR A 2 9.44 -9.32 -12.00
CA TYR A 2 8.61 -9.16 -10.83
C TYR A 2 8.53 -10.48 -10.07
N LYS A 3 8.28 -10.35 -8.78
CA LYS A 3 8.22 -11.48 -7.87
C LYS A 3 6.78 -11.95 -7.74
N LEU A 4 6.58 -13.26 -7.82
CA LEU A 4 5.28 -13.86 -7.56
C LEU A 4 5.21 -14.29 -6.10
N TYR A 5 4.08 -14.01 -5.48
CA TYR A 5 3.86 -14.37 -4.07
C TYR A 5 2.90 -15.54 -4.01
N ASN A 6 3.31 -16.57 -3.31
CA ASN A 6 2.48 -17.76 -3.13
C ASN A 6 1.44 -17.59 -2.02
N THR A 7 1.73 -16.71 -1.07
CA THR A 7 0.85 -16.51 0.07
C THR A 7 0.74 -15.04 0.43
N ALA A 8 -0.38 -14.68 1.05
CA ALA A 8 -0.58 -13.34 1.60
C ALA A 8 0.46 -12.99 2.66
N LYS A 9 0.89 -13.99 3.43
CA LYS A 9 1.91 -13.78 4.45
C LYS A 9 3.25 -13.38 3.85
N GLU A 10 3.64 -13.99 2.73
CA GLU A 10 4.86 -13.62 2.04
C GLU A 10 4.79 -12.17 1.55
N PHE A 11 3.66 -11.80 0.96
CA PHE A 11 3.46 -10.44 0.49
C PHE A 11 3.60 -9.43 1.62
N THR A 12 2.89 -9.64 2.73
CA THR A 12 2.92 -8.69 3.85
C THR A 12 4.29 -8.59 4.48
N THR A 13 5.01 -9.72 4.61
CA THR A 13 6.36 -9.72 5.17
C THR A 13 7.32 -8.95 4.28
N ASP A 14 7.29 -9.21 2.99
CA ASP A 14 8.18 -8.56 2.03
C ASP A 14 7.88 -7.06 1.92
N PHE A 15 6.60 -6.71 1.86
CA PHE A 15 6.20 -5.31 1.77
C PHE A 15 6.59 -4.53 3.02
N LYS A 16 6.47 -5.17 4.19
CA LYS A 16 6.90 -4.56 5.45
C LYS A 16 8.39 -4.23 5.43
N GLN A 17 9.21 -5.15 4.95
CA GLN A 17 10.65 -4.92 4.81
C GLN A 17 10.94 -3.77 3.86
N THR A 18 10.23 -3.71 2.75
CA THR A 18 10.36 -2.62 1.79
C THR A 18 10.01 -1.28 2.43
N LEU A 19 8.94 -1.22 3.20
CA LEU A 19 8.54 0.00 3.90
C LEU A 19 9.59 0.46 4.91
N GLU A 20 10.21 -0.47 5.63
CA GLU A 20 11.25 -0.13 6.58
C GLU A 20 12.44 0.52 5.88
N LYS A 21 12.78 0.05 4.69
CA LYS A 21 13.87 0.62 3.90
C LYS A 21 13.49 1.95 3.27
N ALA A 22 12.26 2.07 2.80
CA ALA A 22 11.80 3.27 2.11
C ALA A 22 11.55 4.43 3.08
N ILE A 23 11.03 4.11 4.25
CA ILE A 23 10.65 5.10 5.26
C ILE A 23 11.22 4.66 6.60
N PRO A 24 12.50 4.93 6.86
CA PRO A 24 13.14 4.45 8.09
C PRO A 24 12.52 4.99 9.38
N ASP A 25 11.87 6.14 9.31
CA ASP A 25 11.23 6.78 10.45
C ASP A 25 9.73 6.47 10.58
N ILE A 26 9.23 5.49 9.83
CA ILE A 26 7.81 5.11 9.91
C ILE A 26 7.48 4.60 11.30
N LYS A 27 6.30 4.98 11.80
CA LYS A 27 5.84 4.50 13.11
C LYS A 27 5.55 3.02 13.04
N LYS A 28 5.92 2.30 14.10
CA LYS A 28 5.77 0.85 14.15
C LYS A 28 4.31 0.41 13.97
N THR A 29 3.37 1.16 14.53
CA THR A 29 1.94 0.85 14.37
C THR A 29 1.50 0.95 12.91
N GLN A 30 2.01 1.93 12.18
CA GLN A 30 1.73 2.08 10.76
C GLN A 30 2.43 0.99 9.95
N LEU A 31 3.67 0.70 10.25
CA LEU A 31 4.42 -0.36 9.60
C LEU A 31 3.72 -1.71 9.72
N ASN A 32 3.07 -1.97 10.85
CA ASN A 32 2.38 -3.22 11.08
C ASN A 32 1.03 -3.32 10.38
N ILE A 33 0.37 -2.21 10.09
CA ILE A 33 -0.99 -2.25 9.51
C ILE A 33 -1.01 -1.99 7.99
N ILE A 34 -0.12 -1.15 7.48
CA ILE A 34 -0.15 -0.75 6.07
C ILE A 34 -0.06 -1.92 5.09
N PRO A 35 0.83 -2.91 5.28
CA PRO A 35 0.87 -4.04 4.36
C PRO A 35 -0.45 -4.79 4.26
N TYR A 36 -1.16 -4.94 5.37
CA TYR A 36 -2.47 -5.62 5.38
C TYR A 36 -3.53 -4.78 4.69
N ILE A 37 -3.48 -3.47 4.87
CA ILE A 37 -4.43 -2.57 4.21
C ILE A 37 -4.26 -2.63 2.70
N ILE A 38 -3.02 -2.56 2.22
CA ILE A 38 -2.75 -2.60 0.79
C ILE A 38 -3.13 -3.96 0.21
N LEU A 39 -2.77 -5.05 0.87
CA LEU A 39 -3.16 -6.37 0.43
C LEU A 39 -4.67 -6.52 0.33
N SER A 40 -5.39 -6.05 1.35
CA SER A 40 -6.84 -6.16 1.37
C SER A 40 -7.51 -5.33 0.29
N MET A 41 -6.97 -4.16 -0.02
CA MET A 41 -7.47 -3.35 -1.13
C MET A 41 -7.28 -4.06 -2.47
N ILE A 42 -6.14 -4.68 -2.67
CA ILE A 42 -5.84 -5.41 -3.90
C ILE A 42 -6.78 -6.60 -4.05
N LEU A 43 -6.92 -7.41 -3.00
CA LEU A 43 -7.71 -8.62 -3.06
C LEU A 43 -9.20 -8.37 -3.14
N SER A 44 -9.69 -7.35 -2.44
CA SER A 44 -11.12 -7.03 -2.43
C SER A 44 -11.53 -6.10 -3.56
N GLU A 45 -10.57 -5.45 -4.19
CA GLU A 45 -10.82 -4.38 -5.17
C GLU A 45 -11.73 -3.29 -4.59
N SER A 46 -11.56 -3.00 -3.31
CA SER A 46 -12.45 -2.12 -2.56
C SER A 46 -11.68 -1.37 -1.48
N CYS A 47 -12.19 -0.20 -1.10
CA CYS A 47 -11.71 0.56 0.05
C CYS A 47 -12.71 0.54 1.20
N VAL A 48 -13.74 -0.31 1.11
CA VAL A 48 -14.74 -0.45 2.17
C VAL A 48 -14.19 -1.39 3.24
N PRO A 49 -14.12 -0.93 4.50
CA PRO A 49 -13.51 -1.74 5.57
C PRO A 49 -14.10 -3.14 5.73
N LEU A 50 -15.40 -3.30 5.52
CA LEU A 50 -16.02 -4.62 5.62
C LEU A 50 -15.49 -5.58 4.55
N ASP A 51 -15.41 -5.11 3.30
CA ASP A 51 -14.90 -5.93 2.20
C ASP A 51 -13.43 -6.29 2.42
N MET A 52 -12.64 -5.33 2.87
CA MET A 52 -11.23 -5.54 3.17
C MET A 52 -11.06 -6.56 4.29
N ALA A 53 -11.86 -6.46 5.34
CA ALA A 53 -11.78 -7.38 6.47
C ALA A 53 -12.15 -8.81 6.06
N LYS A 54 -13.12 -8.98 5.16
CA LYS A 54 -13.52 -10.30 4.70
C LYS A 54 -12.40 -11.01 3.96
N VAL A 55 -11.69 -10.32 3.06
CA VAL A 55 -10.58 -10.95 2.33
C VAL A 55 -9.41 -11.24 3.26
N LEU A 56 -9.16 -10.40 4.26
CA LEU A 56 -8.13 -10.69 5.26
C LEU A 56 -8.49 -11.91 6.10
N LYS A 57 -9.76 -12.08 6.43
CA LYS A 57 -10.23 -13.27 7.15
C LYS A 57 -10.02 -14.53 6.32
N ASP A 58 -10.25 -14.47 5.02
CA ASP A 58 -10.05 -15.61 4.13
C ASP A 58 -8.57 -16.00 4.05
N GLU A 59 -7.68 -15.01 4.05
CA GLU A 59 -6.24 -15.27 3.95
C GLU A 59 -5.60 -15.59 5.29
N PHE A 60 -6.12 -15.04 6.38
CA PHE A 60 -5.58 -15.21 7.73
C PHE A 60 -6.70 -15.68 8.64
N SER A 61 -6.86 -17.00 8.75
CA SER A 61 -8.00 -17.61 9.44
C SER A 61 -8.12 -17.24 10.92
N SER A 62 -7.02 -16.83 11.56
CA SER A 62 -7.04 -16.43 12.97
C SER A 62 -7.59 -15.02 13.20
N ILE A 63 -7.84 -14.25 12.15
CA ILE A 63 -8.31 -12.88 12.25
C ILE A 63 -9.81 -12.85 12.52
N GLN A 64 -10.21 -11.94 13.42
CA GLN A 64 -11.62 -11.68 13.66
C GLN A 64 -12.06 -10.42 12.89
N ILE A 65 -13.14 -10.56 12.12
CA ILE A 65 -13.58 -9.52 11.20
C ILE A 65 -13.84 -8.19 11.92
N ASP A 66 -14.57 -8.22 13.03
CA ASP A 66 -14.91 -6.99 13.74
C ASP A 66 -13.68 -6.22 14.22
N SER A 67 -12.69 -6.94 14.72
CA SER A 67 -11.44 -6.33 15.17
C SER A 67 -10.68 -5.69 14.02
N VAL A 68 -10.65 -6.35 12.87
CA VAL A 68 -9.98 -5.85 11.68
C VAL A 68 -10.67 -4.61 11.16
N ILE A 69 -12.01 -4.61 11.09
CA ILE A 69 -12.76 -3.44 10.65
C ILE A 69 -12.42 -2.22 11.52
N LYS A 70 -12.38 -2.40 12.83
CA LYS A 70 -12.05 -1.31 13.75
C LYS A 70 -10.64 -0.78 13.50
N ARG A 71 -9.67 -1.67 13.27
CA ARG A 71 -8.30 -1.27 13.00
C ARG A 71 -8.18 -0.52 11.68
N ILE A 72 -8.86 -0.97 10.64
CA ILE A 72 -8.85 -0.32 9.34
C ILE A 72 -9.46 1.08 9.45
N ARG A 73 -10.61 1.19 10.10
CA ARG A 73 -11.27 2.49 10.30
C ARG A 73 -10.39 3.45 11.10
N ARG A 74 -9.73 2.93 12.12
CA ARG A 74 -8.81 3.73 12.94
C ARG A 74 -7.64 4.24 12.12
N PHE A 75 -7.11 3.41 11.24
CA PHE A 75 -6.03 3.82 10.35
C PHE A 75 -6.48 4.94 9.41
N PHE A 76 -7.64 4.77 8.76
CA PHE A 76 -8.15 5.80 7.85
C PHE A 76 -8.50 7.11 8.56
N SER A 77 -8.83 7.06 9.83
CA SER A 77 -9.14 8.25 10.63
C SER A 77 -7.92 8.88 11.27
N ASN A 78 -6.75 8.28 11.14
CA ASN A 78 -5.56 8.74 11.81
C ASN A 78 -5.02 10.01 11.16
N LYS A 79 -5.18 11.14 11.83
CA LYS A 79 -4.75 12.45 11.33
C LYS A 79 -3.23 12.61 11.31
N LEU A 80 -2.51 11.76 12.03
CA LEU A 80 -1.05 11.80 12.05
C LEU A 80 -0.43 11.14 10.82
N PHE A 81 -1.19 10.35 10.10
CA PHE A 81 -0.72 9.73 8.88
C PHE A 81 -0.95 10.67 7.70
N ASN A 82 0.13 11.03 7.01
CA ASN A 82 0.05 11.88 5.83
C ASN A 82 0.30 11.03 4.58
N PRO A 83 -0.75 10.71 3.81
CA PRO A 83 -0.60 9.85 2.63
C PRO A 83 0.28 10.46 1.55
N TYR A 84 0.33 11.79 1.43
CA TYR A 84 1.19 12.43 0.43
C TYR A 84 2.67 12.23 0.74
N ILE A 85 3.06 12.43 1.98
CA ILE A 85 4.45 12.22 2.40
C ILE A 85 4.83 10.76 2.27
N PHE A 86 3.93 9.85 2.68
CA PHE A 86 4.14 8.43 2.56
C PHE A 86 4.36 8.04 1.10
N TYR A 87 3.50 8.52 0.22
CA TYR A 87 3.57 8.22 -1.20
C TYR A 87 4.86 8.76 -1.81
N GLN A 88 5.23 9.99 -1.49
CA GLN A 88 6.48 10.58 -1.98
C GLN A 88 7.70 9.76 -1.59
N LYS A 89 7.79 9.36 -0.33
CA LYS A 89 8.93 8.57 0.16
C LYS A 89 9.00 7.21 -0.52
N LEU A 90 7.85 6.58 -0.70
CA LEU A 90 7.78 5.28 -1.37
C LEU A 90 8.20 5.40 -2.84
N ILE A 91 7.69 6.39 -3.55
CA ILE A 91 8.03 6.62 -4.95
C ILE A 91 9.52 6.92 -5.10
N MET A 92 10.08 7.75 -4.25
CA MET A 92 11.50 8.07 -4.30
C MET A 92 12.36 6.83 -4.08
N TYR A 93 11.95 5.96 -3.16
CA TYR A 93 12.66 4.71 -2.93
C TYR A 93 12.62 3.83 -4.19
N ILE A 94 11.46 3.70 -4.82
CA ILE A 94 11.31 2.90 -6.02
C ILE A 94 12.14 3.46 -7.17
N LEU A 95 12.09 4.77 -7.38
CA LEU A 95 12.87 5.42 -8.44
C LEU A 95 14.36 5.24 -8.24
N ASN A 96 14.85 5.39 -7.02
CA ASN A 96 16.25 5.20 -6.71
C ASN A 96 16.69 3.75 -6.93
N SER A 97 15.79 2.80 -6.72
CA SER A 97 16.07 1.38 -6.95
C SER A 97 16.18 1.06 -8.44
N PHE A 98 15.40 1.75 -9.28
CA PHE A 98 15.42 1.49 -10.72
C PHE A 98 16.51 2.27 -11.45
N HIS A 99 16.95 3.42 -10.93
CA HIS A 99 17.86 4.32 -11.65
C HIS A 99 19.19 4.60 -10.95
N PRO A 100 19.72 3.73 -10.10
CA PRO A 100 20.95 4.06 -9.38
C PRO A 100 22.18 4.13 -10.29
N LYS A 101 22.13 3.52 -11.49
CA LYS A 101 23.25 3.40 -12.40
C LYS A 101 23.14 4.25 -13.66
N HIS A 102 22.07 4.99 -13.82
CA HIS A 102 21.87 5.81 -15.01
C HIS A 102 22.46 7.18 -14.80
N GLU A 103 23.30 7.62 -15.73
CA GLU A 103 23.85 8.96 -15.72
C GLU A 103 22.78 9.99 -16.00
N ASP A 104 21.89 9.68 -16.93
CA ASP A 104 20.74 10.52 -17.22
C ASP A 104 19.65 10.21 -16.20
N LYS A 105 19.34 11.22 -15.40
CA LYS A 105 18.33 11.12 -14.36
C LYS A 105 16.94 11.55 -14.82
N THR A 106 16.79 11.74 -16.12
CA THR A 106 15.50 12.10 -16.68
C THR A 106 14.58 10.87 -16.65
N LEU A 107 13.41 11.08 -16.11
CA LEU A 107 12.39 10.03 -16.04
C LEU A 107 11.17 10.49 -16.81
N TYR A 108 10.73 9.65 -17.76
CA TYR A 108 9.53 9.93 -18.53
C TYR A 108 8.34 9.24 -17.90
N ILE A 109 7.34 10.03 -17.53
CA ILE A 109 6.12 9.51 -16.91
C ILE A 109 4.96 9.77 -17.86
N THR A 110 4.26 8.69 -18.19
CA THR A 110 3.09 8.77 -19.06
C THR A 110 1.84 8.54 -18.21
N PHE A 111 0.90 9.49 -18.31
CA PHE A 111 -0.37 9.38 -17.62
C PHE A 111 -1.46 9.04 -18.63
N ASP A 112 -2.30 8.11 -18.21
CA ASP A 112 -3.51 7.78 -18.96
C ASP A 112 -4.64 8.69 -18.51
N HIS A 113 -5.16 9.49 -19.45
CA HIS A 113 -6.19 10.47 -19.15
C HIS A 113 -7.61 9.97 -19.33
N MET A 114 -7.79 8.70 -19.65
CA MET A 114 -9.12 8.13 -19.88
C MET A 114 -10.04 8.32 -18.69
N PHE A 115 -9.52 8.14 -17.50
CA PHE A 115 -10.31 8.27 -16.28
C PHE A 115 -10.76 9.69 -16.03
N SER A 116 -9.87 10.66 -16.26
CA SER A 116 -10.21 12.04 -15.98
C SER A 116 -11.33 12.54 -16.88
N LYS A 117 -11.37 12.09 -18.14
CA LYS A 117 -12.44 12.50 -19.05
C LYS A 117 -13.80 12.00 -18.61
N SER A 118 -13.89 10.80 -18.07
CA SER A 118 -15.17 10.24 -17.68
C SER A 118 -15.64 10.73 -16.32
N ASN A 119 -14.73 11.06 -15.43
CA ASN A 119 -15.06 11.31 -14.03
C ASN A 119 -14.99 12.79 -13.63
N TYR A 120 -14.31 13.61 -14.40
CA TYR A 120 -14.04 14.99 -14.02
C TYR A 120 -14.53 15.98 -15.05
N THR A 121 -15.67 15.70 -15.60
CA THR A 121 -16.37 16.61 -16.50
C THR A 121 -17.13 17.67 -15.73
N VAL A 122 -16.69 18.01 -14.62
CA VAL A 122 -17.34 18.99 -13.78
C VAL A 122 -16.98 20.39 -14.21
#